data_fa82ea29b6226a95c6ea4d9485171bce
#
_entry.id   fa82ea29b6226a95c6ea4d9485171bce
#
_cell.length_a   1.000
_cell.length_b   1.000
_cell.length_c   1.000
_cell.angle_alpha   90.00
_cell.angle_beta   90.00
_cell.angle_gamma   90.00
#
_symmetry.space_group_name_H-M   'P 1'
#
loop_
_entity.id
_entity.type
_entity.pdbx_description
1 polymer ?
#
loop_
_entity_poly.entity_id
_entity_poly.type
_entity_poly.pdbx_seq_one_letter_code
_entity_poly.pdbx_strand_id
1 'polypeptide(L)'
;PSNIDKYSRGSVLIVAGSAQYPGAAIMAAKSAARAGAGYVAVATPDACANLIRMALPSIPVFAIPSDSRGSFGAAARMTVCEIAKKYSCVLCGPGMTTSAGAMQVVSGLLELDVPLILDADALNCLSKIAIDGIDSNPEMYRREQPLVMTPHYRELSRLVAGDEVNDLGTAIAAAQKVVWAAGSDNLVVIAKGPTTAICGVERVLLPLSGPASLATAGSGDVLAGILAGTLATMRDDMDRWELLYSYAVALHSYAGFAAA
;
A
#
# COMPACT_ATOMS: atom_id res chain seq x y z
N PRO A 1 -28.36 10.00 -5.47
CA PRO A 1 -28.03 11.06 -4.54
C PRO A 1 -27.37 12.21 -5.27
N SER A 2 -27.99 13.38 -5.27
CA SER A 2 -27.64 14.53 -6.11
C SER A 2 -26.51 15.42 -5.55
N ASN A 3 -25.81 15.00 -4.49
CA ASN A 3 -24.77 15.81 -3.82
C ASN A 3 -23.43 15.07 -3.62
N ILE A 4 -23.04 14.20 -4.56
CA ILE A 4 -21.72 13.57 -4.50
C ILE A 4 -20.73 14.50 -5.20
N ASP A 5 -19.80 15.09 -4.44
CA ASP A 5 -18.65 15.82 -4.96
C ASP A 5 -17.37 14.98 -4.91
N LYS A 6 -16.28 15.50 -5.49
CA LYS A 6 -15.01 14.79 -5.54
C LYS A 6 -14.38 14.51 -4.16
N TYR A 7 -14.73 15.27 -3.14
CA TYR A 7 -14.19 15.11 -1.79
C TYR A 7 -15.01 14.10 -0.97
N SER A 8 -16.35 14.07 -1.18
CA SER A 8 -17.22 13.09 -0.54
C SER A 8 -16.96 11.65 -1.01
N ARG A 9 -16.33 11.48 -2.19
CA ARG A 9 -15.89 10.17 -2.72
C ARG A 9 -14.54 9.72 -2.16
N GLY A 10 -13.99 10.40 -1.17
CA GLY A 10 -12.71 10.09 -0.57
C GLY A 10 -11.50 10.52 -1.39
N SER A 11 -10.38 10.70 -0.71
CA SER A 11 -9.13 11.17 -1.29
C SER A 11 -7.98 10.22 -0.96
N VAL A 12 -7.08 10.00 -1.94
CA VAL A 12 -5.91 9.12 -1.81
C VAL A 12 -4.63 9.90 -2.03
N LEU A 13 -3.68 9.77 -1.11
CA LEU A 13 -2.30 10.16 -1.31
C LEU A 13 -1.47 8.92 -1.66
N ILE A 14 -0.79 8.96 -2.79
CA ILE A 14 0.18 7.94 -3.22
C ILE A 14 1.59 8.44 -2.88
N VAL A 15 2.24 7.83 -1.89
CA VAL A 15 3.64 8.10 -1.51
C VAL A 15 4.51 7.04 -2.17
N ALA A 16 5.06 7.36 -3.33
CA ALA A 16 5.64 6.36 -4.22
C ALA A 16 6.66 6.96 -5.20
N GLY A 17 7.40 6.08 -5.87
CA GLY A 17 8.33 6.45 -6.92
C GLY A 17 9.72 6.82 -6.42
N SER A 18 10.64 6.78 -7.33
CA SER A 18 12.03 7.23 -7.24
C SER A 18 12.55 7.52 -8.65
N ALA A 19 13.75 8.09 -8.77
CA ALA A 19 14.39 8.26 -10.07
C ALA A 19 14.48 6.93 -10.86
N GLN A 20 14.64 5.80 -10.15
CA GLN A 20 14.76 4.48 -10.76
C GLN A 20 13.40 3.87 -11.12
N TYR A 21 12.34 4.13 -10.35
CA TYR A 21 11.03 3.48 -10.48
C TYR A 21 9.86 4.48 -10.52
N PRO A 22 9.85 5.47 -11.43
CA PRO A 22 8.76 6.44 -11.50
C PRO A 22 7.44 5.82 -11.97
N GLY A 23 7.51 4.74 -12.76
CA GLY A 23 6.36 4.02 -13.31
C GLY A 23 5.45 3.41 -12.25
N ALA A 24 6.00 2.96 -11.12
CA ALA A 24 5.23 2.39 -10.03
C ALA A 24 4.22 3.41 -9.44
N ALA A 25 4.66 4.64 -9.19
CA ALA A 25 3.78 5.72 -8.75
C ALA A 25 2.68 6.04 -9.77
N ILE A 26 3.01 6.00 -11.08
CA ILE A 26 2.06 6.25 -12.16
C ILE A 26 0.98 5.16 -12.20
N MET A 27 1.36 3.89 -12.12
CA MET A 27 0.43 2.76 -12.13
C MET A 27 -0.49 2.78 -10.91
N ALA A 28 0.06 2.96 -9.72
CA ALA A 28 -0.70 3.06 -8.48
C ALA A 28 -1.71 4.23 -8.51
N ALA A 29 -1.30 5.41 -8.98
CA ALA A 29 -2.19 6.57 -9.04
C ALA A 29 -3.32 6.40 -10.07
N LYS A 30 -3.02 5.86 -11.26
CA LYS A 30 -4.04 5.57 -12.28
C LYS A 30 -5.05 4.56 -11.80
N SER A 31 -4.61 3.49 -11.14
CA SER A 31 -5.51 2.44 -10.66
C SER A 31 -6.37 2.93 -9.49
N ALA A 32 -5.84 3.74 -8.55
CA ALA A 32 -6.62 4.36 -7.49
C ALA A 32 -7.74 5.26 -8.05
N ALA A 33 -7.44 6.10 -9.03
CA ALA A 33 -8.42 6.96 -9.68
C ALA A 33 -9.51 6.14 -10.40
N ARG A 34 -9.14 5.06 -11.09
CA ARG A 34 -10.08 4.16 -11.78
C ARG A 34 -10.91 3.31 -10.84
N ALA A 35 -10.40 2.98 -9.66
CA ALA A 35 -11.12 2.25 -8.62
C ALA A 35 -12.15 3.11 -7.88
N GLY A 36 -12.26 4.41 -8.20
CA GLY A 36 -13.35 5.25 -7.74
C GLY A 36 -12.98 6.37 -6.79
N ALA A 37 -11.70 6.51 -6.39
CA ALA A 37 -11.27 7.65 -5.58
C ALA A 37 -11.69 8.99 -6.23
N GLY A 38 -12.31 9.87 -5.45
CA GLY A 38 -12.76 11.17 -5.94
C GLY A 38 -11.61 12.16 -6.18
N TYR A 39 -10.54 12.01 -5.40
CA TYR A 39 -9.33 12.82 -5.52
C TYR A 39 -8.08 11.97 -5.27
N VAL A 40 -7.13 12.00 -6.18
CA VAL A 40 -5.84 11.33 -6.05
C VAL A 40 -4.73 12.34 -6.19
N ALA A 41 -3.70 12.24 -5.36
CA ALA A 41 -2.46 12.98 -5.51
C ALA A 41 -1.26 12.06 -5.28
N VAL A 42 -0.10 12.46 -5.80
CA VAL A 42 1.17 11.74 -5.65
C VAL A 42 2.16 12.60 -4.89
N ALA A 43 2.79 12.05 -3.85
CA ALA A 43 3.98 12.60 -3.21
C ALA A 43 5.17 11.73 -3.63
N THR A 44 6.14 12.32 -4.31
CA THR A 44 7.26 11.61 -4.93
C THR A 44 8.55 12.42 -4.84
N PRO A 45 9.74 11.80 -4.86
CA PRO A 45 10.99 12.54 -4.94
C PRO A 45 11.02 13.54 -6.11
N ASP A 46 11.53 14.74 -5.86
CA ASP A 46 11.62 15.81 -6.86
C ASP A 46 12.38 15.38 -8.12
N ALA A 47 13.33 14.46 -7.96
CA ALA A 47 14.09 13.85 -9.06
C ALA A 47 13.22 13.19 -10.15
N CYS A 48 12.00 12.72 -9.83
CA CYS A 48 11.10 12.08 -10.80
C CYS A 48 9.75 12.80 -10.94
N ALA A 49 9.51 13.87 -10.19
CA ALA A 49 8.20 14.53 -10.12
C ALA A 49 7.72 15.05 -11.50
N ASN A 50 8.60 15.61 -12.31
CA ASN A 50 8.23 16.15 -13.63
C ASN A 50 7.82 15.04 -14.61
N LEU A 51 8.50 13.90 -14.59
CA LEU A 51 8.13 12.75 -15.41
C LEU A 51 6.73 12.25 -15.02
N ILE A 52 6.43 12.19 -13.73
CA ILE A 52 5.12 11.75 -13.24
C ILE A 52 4.03 12.77 -13.59
N ARG A 53 4.28 14.09 -13.47
CA ARG A 53 3.35 15.15 -13.90
C ARG A 53 2.98 15.03 -15.38
N MET A 54 3.96 14.75 -16.24
CA MET A 54 3.71 14.55 -17.68
C MET A 54 2.82 13.34 -17.96
N ALA A 55 2.99 12.25 -17.20
CA ALA A 55 2.21 11.02 -17.35
C ALA A 55 0.82 11.07 -16.69
N LEU A 56 0.62 12.01 -15.74
CA LEU A 56 -0.59 12.15 -14.93
C LEU A 56 -1.11 13.60 -14.95
N PRO A 57 -1.56 14.12 -16.09
CA PRO A 57 -1.92 15.55 -16.22
C PRO A 57 -3.10 15.98 -15.35
N SER A 58 -3.95 15.04 -14.91
CA SER A 58 -5.12 15.30 -14.05
C SER A 58 -4.89 15.03 -12.56
N ILE A 59 -3.69 14.57 -12.17
CA ILE A 59 -3.36 14.18 -10.80
C ILE A 59 -2.26 15.13 -10.27
N PRO A 60 -2.51 15.87 -9.18
CA PRO A 60 -1.50 16.71 -8.54
C PRO A 60 -0.30 15.89 -8.06
N VAL A 61 0.91 16.43 -8.27
CA VAL A 61 2.16 15.80 -7.87
C VAL A 61 2.97 16.75 -6.98
N PHE A 62 3.15 16.35 -5.72
CA PHE A 62 4.00 17.02 -4.75
C PHE A 62 5.45 16.54 -4.92
N ALA A 63 6.34 17.46 -5.24
CA ALA A 63 7.77 17.18 -5.31
C ALA A 63 8.37 17.25 -3.89
N ILE A 64 8.85 16.12 -3.41
CA ILE A 64 9.44 15.98 -2.07
C ILE A 64 10.97 15.99 -2.22
N PRO A 65 11.72 16.63 -1.34
CA PRO A 65 13.19 16.66 -1.43
C PRO A 65 13.79 15.26 -1.53
N SER A 66 14.61 15.02 -2.54
CA SER A 66 15.29 13.75 -2.79
C SER A 66 16.70 13.70 -2.19
N ASP A 67 17.22 12.50 -2.02
CA ASP A 67 18.63 12.25 -1.79
C ASP A 67 19.43 12.26 -3.11
N SER A 68 20.75 12.07 -3.04
CA SER A 68 21.63 12.05 -4.20
C SER A 68 21.36 10.89 -5.18
N ARG A 69 20.58 9.88 -4.79
CA ARG A 69 20.18 8.74 -5.62
C ARG A 69 18.78 8.92 -6.23
N GLY A 70 18.14 10.06 -5.96
CA GLY A 70 16.78 10.35 -6.45
C GLY A 70 15.68 9.58 -5.72
N SER A 71 15.93 9.18 -4.46
CA SER A 71 14.96 8.61 -3.53
C SER A 71 14.51 9.65 -2.51
N PHE A 72 13.57 9.33 -1.61
CA PHE A 72 13.18 10.24 -0.54
C PHE A 72 14.38 10.62 0.33
N GLY A 73 14.61 11.93 0.48
CA GLY A 73 15.70 12.49 1.29
C GLY A 73 15.34 12.59 2.78
N ALA A 74 16.31 12.96 3.61
CA ALA A 74 16.14 13.02 5.08
C ALA A 74 15.02 13.98 5.54
N ALA A 75 14.75 15.05 4.81
CA ALA A 75 13.68 16.01 5.13
C ALA A 75 12.28 15.56 4.67
N ALA A 76 12.17 14.43 3.96
CA ALA A 76 10.93 13.97 3.34
C ALA A 76 9.84 13.64 4.38
N ARG A 77 10.19 13.04 5.53
CA ARG A 77 9.24 12.62 6.57
C ARG A 77 8.26 13.72 6.95
N MET A 78 8.77 14.87 7.35
CA MET A 78 7.94 15.98 7.84
C MET A 78 6.96 16.45 6.76
N THR A 79 7.45 16.69 5.55
CA THR A 79 6.63 17.16 4.42
C THR A 79 5.56 16.14 4.03
N VAL A 80 5.92 14.86 3.91
CA VAL A 80 4.98 13.79 3.55
C VAL A 80 3.90 13.63 4.63
N CYS A 81 4.28 13.61 5.92
CA CYS A 81 3.33 13.47 7.02
C CYS A 81 2.34 14.64 7.07
N GLU A 82 2.77 15.88 6.86
CA GLU A 82 1.86 17.03 6.83
C GLU A 82 0.90 17.00 5.63
N ILE A 83 1.32 16.48 4.50
CA ILE A 83 0.44 16.26 3.35
C ILE A 83 -0.55 15.14 3.67
N ALA A 84 -0.07 14.01 4.19
CA ALA A 84 -0.85 12.79 4.44
C ALA A 84 -2.08 13.02 5.34
N LYS A 85 -1.96 13.87 6.37
CA LYS A 85 -3.07 14.22 7.28
C LYS A 85 -4.32 14.77 6.59
N LYS A 86 -4.22 15.21 5.34
CA LYS A 86 -5.32 15.84 4.57
C LYS A 86 -6.06 14.83 3.70
N TYR A 87 -5.66 13.55 3.70
CA TYR A 87 -6.20 12.53 2.83
C TYR A 87 -6.97 11.46 3.61
N SER A 88 -7.98 10.88 2.96
CA SER A 88 -8.81 9.82 3.55
C SER A 88 -8.09 8.48 3.59
N CYS A 89 -7.07 8.27 2.76
CA CYS A 89 -6.26 7.08 2.69
C CYS A 89 -4.87 7.40 2.13
N VAL A 90 -3.86 6.72 2.62
CA VAL A 90 -2.48 6.82 2.13
C VAL A 90 -2.02 5.45 1.62
N LEU A 91 -1.51 5.39 0.40
CA LEU A 91 -0.74 4.26 -0.10
C LEU A 91 0.73 4.64 -0.09
N CYS A 92 1.57 3.83 0.54
CA CYS A 92 3.01 4.05 0.61
C CYS A 92 3.78 2.81 0.12
N GLY A 93 4.80 3.03 -0.71
CA GLY A 93 5.78 2.00 -1.03
C GLY A 93 6.13 1.74 -2.48
N PRO A 94 5.18 1.74 -3.44
CA PRO A 94 5.49 1.40 -4.82
C PRO A 94 6.69 2.18 -5.38
N GLY A 95 7.80 1.47 -5.66
CA GLY A 95 9.00 2.02 -6.27
C GLY A 95 9.75 3.11 -5.48
N MET A 96 9.58 3.20 -4.16
CA MET A 96 10.17 4.26 -3.34
C MET A 96 11.62 3.98 -2.92
N THR A 97 12.12 2.79 -3.17
CA THR A 97 13.40 2.24 -2.66
C THR A 97 13.45 2.15 -1.12
N THR A 98 14.59 1.72 -0.57
CA THR A 98 14.77 1.56 0.88
C THR A 98 15.84 2.50 1.43
N SER A 99 15.85 3.76 0.98
CA SER A 99 16.75 4.79 1.51
C SER A 99 16.45 5.12 2.97
N ALA A 100 17.39 5.77 3.66
CA ALA A 100 17.17 6.24 5.03
C ALA A 100 15.97 7.20 5.12
N GLY A 101 15.81 8.09 4.13
CA GLY A 101 14.65 8.98 4.04
C GLY A 101 13.34 8.23 3.81
N ALA A 102 13.35 7.18 2.95
CA ALA A 102 12.19 6.31 2.75
C ALA A 102 11.77 5.59 4.05
N MET A 103 12.73 5.04 4.81
CA MET A 103 12.45 4.44 6.13
C MET A 103 11.85 5.44 7.11
N GLN A 104 12.36 6.68 7.15
CA GLN A 104 11.80 7.75 7.98
C GLN A 104 10.37 8.13 7.57
N VAL A 105 10.07 8.14 6.26
CA VAL A 105 8.72 8.39 5.75
C VAL A 105 7.76 7.28 6.21
N VAL A 106 8.13 6.01 6.05
CA VAL A 106 7.32 4.87 6.50
C VAL A 106 7.06 4.94 8.01
N SER A 107 8.11 5.15 8.82
CA SER A 107 7.97 5.31 10.27
C SER A 107 7.04 6.46 10.63
N GLY A 108 7.17 7.62 9.97
CA GLY A 108 6.30 8.76 10.22
C GLY A 108 4.84 8.53 9.84
N LEU A 109 4.57 7.80 8.75
CA LEU A 109 3.21 7.47 8.34
C LEU A 109 2.53 6.48 9.29
N LEU A 110 3.29 5.56 9.90
CA LEU A 110 2.77 4.64 10.91
C LEU A 110 2.29 5.36 12.18
N GLU A 111 2.86 6.51 12.51
CA GLU A 111 2.48 7.33 13.66
C GLU A 111 1.21 8.18 13.43
N LEU A 112 0.73 8.27 12.17
CA LEU A 112 -0.44 9.08 11.84
C LEU A 112 -1.74 8.29 11.99
N ASP A 113 -2.78 8.94 12.43
CA ASP A 113 -4.14 8.38 12.49
C ASP A 113 -4.88 8.56 11.16
N VAL A 114 -4.39 7.87 10.11
CA VAL A 114 -5.01 7.82 8.77
C VAL A 114 -4.99 6.39 8.24
N PRO A 115 -6.00 5.93 7.50
CA PRO A 115 -5.96 4.65 6.80
C PRO A 115 -4.71 4.52 5.94
N LEU A 116 -3.92 3.45 6.14
CA LEU A 116 -2.61 3.29 5.53
C LEU A 116 -2.48 1.93 4.84
N ILE A 117 -2.02 1.95 3.60
CA ILE A 117 -1.64 0.76 2.84
C ILE A 117 -0.13 0.77 2.64
N LEU A 118 0.54 -0.30 3.03
CA LEU A 118 1.98 -0.52 2.80
C LEU A 118 2.17 -1.63 1.77
N ASP A 119 2.88 -1.30 0.70
CA ASP A 119 3.22 -2.24 -0.37
C ASP A 119 4.70 -2.13 -0.74
N ALA A 120 5.24 -3.15 -1.36
CA ALA A 120 6.56 -3.15 -2.00
C ALA A 120 7.67 -2.61 -1.07
N ASP A 121 8.34 -1.51 -1.45
CA ASP A 121 9.48 -0.99 -0.70
C ASP A 121 9.12 -0.42 0.68
N ALA A 122 7.86 -0.05 0.94
CA ALA A 122 7.44 0.27 2.30
C ALA A 122 7.51 -0.94 3.23
N LEU A 123 7.14 -2.13 2.75
CA LEU A 123 7.30 -3.39 3.49
C LEU A 123 8.76 -3.77 3.67
N ASN A 124 9.60 -3.52 2.66
CA ASN A 124 11.05 -3.70 2.76
C ASN A 124 11.70 -2.70 3.74
N CYS A 125 11.21 -1.46 3.81
CA CYS A 125 11.61 -0.50 4.83
C CYS A 125 11.20 -0.97 6.23
N LEU A 126 9.97 -1.46 6.35
CA LEU A 126 9.42 -1.96 7.61
C LEU A 126 10.24 -3.13 8.16
N SER A 127 10.61 -4.11 7.34
CA SER A 127 11.46 -5.23 7.75
C SER A 127 12.87 -4.82 8.18
N LYS A 128 13.37 -3.66 7.71
CA LYS A 128 14.65 -3.09 8.16
C LYS A 128 14.51 -2.26 9.45
N ILE A 129 13.35 -1.69 9.71
CA ILE A 129 13.05 -0.97 10.96
C ILE A 129 12.83 -1.98 12.09
N ALA A 130 12.12 -3.05 11.82
CA ALA A 130 11.86 -4.15 12.75
C ALA A 130 12.92 -5.26 12.57
N ILE A 131 14.16 -5.02 13.02
CA ILE A 131 15.33 -5.89 12.78
C ILE A 131 15.10 -7.33 13.25
N ASP A 132 14.41 -7.52 14.38
CA ASP A 132 14.12 -8.82 14.98
C ASP A 132 12.73 -9.37 14.55
N GLY A 133 12.18 -8.85 13.45
CA GLY A 133 10.84 -9.18 12.97
C GLY A 133 9.75 -8.29 13.55
N ILE A 134 8.56 -8.43 12.97
CA ILE A 134 7.40 -7.60 13.33
C ILE A 134 6.97 -7.78 14.79
N ASP A 135 7.28 -8.92 15.39
CA ASP A 135 6.97 -9.28 16.77
C ASP A 135 7.78 -8.46 17.79
N SER A 136 8.89 -7.87 17.39
CA SER A 136 9.81 -7.15 18.29
C SER A 136 9.27 -5.81 18.79
N ASN A 137 8.32 -5.21 18.05
CA ASN A 137 7.68 -3.95 18.44
C ASN A 137 6.20 -3.89 17.99
N PRO A 138 5.30 -4.66 18.60
CA PRO A 138 3.91 -4.77 18.20
C PRO A 138 3.13 -3.44 18.32
N GLU A 139 3.51 -2.58 19.24
CA GLU A 139 2.84 -1.27 19.44
C GLU A 139 2.91 -0.38 18.20
N MET A 140 3.95 -0.53 17.36
CA MET A 140 4.10 0.22 16.10
C MET A 140 2.94 -0.02 15.13
N TYR A 141 2.27 -1.17 15.22
CA TYR A 141 1.22 -1.61 14.30
C TYR A 141 -0.18 -1.47 14.90
N ARG A 142 -0.27 -1.15 16.21
CA ARG A 142 -1.56 -0.94 16.89
C ARG A 142 -2.09 0.44 16.54
N ARG A 143 -3.17 0.48 15.78
CA ARG A 143 -3.75 1.71 15.24
C ARG A 143 -5.27 1.69 15.35
N GLU A 144 -5.88 2.88 15.47
CA GLU A 144 -7.33 3.03 15.37
C GLU A 144 -7.81 2.97 13.92
N GLN A 145 -7.00 3.50 12.99
CA GLN A 145 -7.31 3.45 11.57
C GLN A 145 -6.72 2.18 10.90
N PRO A 146 -7.34 1.73 9.81
CA PRO A 146 -6.87 0.55 9.09
C PRO A 146 -5.41 0.61 8.67
N LEU A 147 -4.71 -0.49 8.86
CA LEU A 147 -3.40 -0.77 8.31
C LEU A 147 -3.49 -2.01 7.42
N VAL A 148 -3.22 -1.83 6.13
CA VAL A 148 -3.22 -2.92 5.17
C VAL A 148 -1.80 -3.15 4.67
N MET A 149 -1.30 -4.35 4.78
CA MET A 149 -0.03 -4.76 4.20
C MET A 149 -0.27 -5.72 3.04
N THR A 150 0.44 -5.52 1.92
CA THR A 150 0.24 -6.31 0.71
C THR A 150 1.51 -7.06 0.28
N PRO A 151 2.12 -7.88 1.15
CA PRO A 151 3.37 -8.56 0.83
C PRO A 151 3.18 -9.68 -0.20
N HIS A 152 4.12 -9.84 -1.13
CA HIS A 152 4.35 -11.13 -1.77
C HIS A 152 5.18 -12.05 -0.83
N TYR A 153 5.33 -13.33 -1.17
CA TYR A 153 5.95 -14.33 -0.28
C TYR A 153 7.34 -13.92 0.23
N ARG A 154 8.19 -13.34 -0.61
CA ARG A 154 9.54 -12.90 -0.21
C ARG A 154 9.52 -11.68 0.73
N GLU A 155 8.57 -10.76 0.55
CA GLU A 155 8.37 -9.63 1.46
C GLU A 155 7.85 -10.12 2.81
N LEU A 156 6.90 -11.05 2.77
CA LEU A 156 6.33 -11.64 3.98
C LEU A 156 7.38 -12.41 4.79
N SER A 157 8.23 -13.22 4.13
CA SER A 157 9.36 -13.89 4.75
C SER A 157 10.29 -12.91 5.51
N ARG A 158 10.56 -11.73 4.93
CA ARG A 158 11.37 -10.71 5.59
C ARG A 158 10.68 -10.09 6.82
N LEU A 159 9.36 -9.91 6.75
CA LEU A 159 8.57 -9.34 7.87
C LEU A 159 8.55 -10.27 9.08
N VAL A 160 8.59 -11.58 8.88
CA VAL A 160 8.60 -12.59 9.96
C VAL A 160 10.00 -13.12 10.28
N ALA A 161 11.01 -12.27 10.17
CA ALA A 161 12.41 -12.55 10.52
C ALA A 161 13.04 -13.73 9.73
N GLY A 162 12.61 -13.92 8.47
CA GLY A 162 13.22 -14.88 7.56
C GLY A 162 12.62 -16.28 7.60
N ASP A 163 11.48 -16.50 8.26
CA ASP A 163 10.71 -17.74 8.11
C ASP A 163 10.45 -18.01 6.63
N GLU A 164 10.60 -19.27 6.21
CA GLU A 164 10.44 -19.63 4.81
C GLU A 164 8.97 -19.58 4.38
N VAL A 165 8.67 -18.73 3.38
CA VAL A 165 7.33 -18.57 2.81
C VAL A 165 7.40 -18.92 1.32
N ASN A 166 6.93 -20.13 0.97
CA ASN A 166 7.06 -20.67 -0.38
C ASN A 166 5.75 -21.21 -0.97
N ASP A 167 4.71 -21.35 -0.17
CA ASP A 167 3.39 -21.81 -0.58
C ASP A 167 2.25 -21.03 0.12
N LEU A 168 1.00 -21.36 -0.20
CA LEU A 168 -0.17 -20.70 0.38
C LEU A 168 -0.29 -20.96 1.90
N GLY A 169 0.04 -22.16 2.36
CA GLY A 169 -0.07 -22.52 3.78
C GLY A 169 0.92 -21.74 4.64
N THR A 170 2.19 -21.72 4.24
CA THR A 170 3.23 -20.94 4.90
C THR A 170 2.99 -19.44 4.80
N ALA A 171 2.39 -18.95 3.70
CA ALA A 171 2.01 -17.55 3.55
C ALA A 171 0.87 -17.15 4.51
N ILE A 172 -0.15 -18.00 4.67
CA ILE A 172 -1.23 -17.76 5.63
C ILE A 172 -0.68 -17.76 7.07
N ALA A 173 0.13 -18.75 7.43
CA ALA A 173 0.72 -18.83 8.76
C ALA A 173 1.58 -17.60 9.10
N ALA A 174 2.44 -17.16 8.17
CA ALA A 174 3.25 -15.96 8.33
C ALA A 174 2.40 -14.69 8.42
N ALA A 175 1.37 -14.54 7.58
CA ALA A 175 0.46 -13.40 7.62
C ALA A 175 -0.32 -13.33 8.94
N GLN A 176 -0.81 -14.46 9.44
CA GLN A 176 -1.48 -14.55 10.74
C GLN A 176 -0.54 -14.20 11.90
N LYS A 177 0.73 -14.65 11.84
CA LYS A 177 1.76 -14.25 12.82
C LYS A 177 1.90 -12.72 12.88
N VAL A 178 1.95 -12.04 11.73
CA VAL A 178 2.00 -10.57 11.64
C VAL A 178 0.76 -9.93 12.27
N VAL A 179 -0.44 -10.41 11.94
CA VAL A 179 -1.70 -9.85 12.42
C VAL A 179 -1.85 -10.06 13.94
N TRP A 180 -1.53 -11.25 14.45
CA TRP A 180 -1.63 -11.56 15.88
C TRP A 180 -0.59 -10.81 16.71
N ALA A 181 0.63 -10.65 16.20
CA ALA A 181 1.66 -9.86 16.88
C ALA A 181 1.24 -8.41 17.10
N ALA A 182 0.57 -7.81 16.12
CA ALA A 182 0.06 -6.45 16.24
C ALA A 182 -1.07 -6.31 17.29
N GLY A 183 -1.82 -7.41 17.55
CA GLY A 183 -2.93 -7.41 18.50
C GLY A 183 -4.00 -6.36 18.20
N SER A 184 -4.26 -6.11 16.92
CA SER A 184 -5.19 -5.08 16.43
C SER A 184 -6.06 -5.61 15.33
N ASP A 185 -7.39 -5.48 15.48
CA ASP A 185 -8.38 -5.87 14.47
C ASP A 185 -8.30 -5.01 13.20
N ASN A 186 -7.61 -3.88 13.28
CA ASN A 186 -7.45 -2.94 12.17
C ASN A 186 -6.26 -3.27 11.26
N LEU A 187 -5.46 -4.30 11.57
CA LEU A 187 -4.40 -4.78 10.69
C LEU A 187 -4.89 -5.95 9.83
N VAL A 188 -4.75 -5.80 8.52
CA VAL A 188 -5.02 -6.86 7.53
C VAL A 188 -3.80 -7.08 6.66
N VAL A 189 -3.42 -8.34 6.47
CA VAL A 189 -2.34 -8.74 5.56
C VAL A 189 -2.93 -9.42 4.33
N ILE A 190 -2.66 -8.87 3.16
CA ILE A 190 -3.03 -9.44 1.85
C ILE A 190 -1.79 -10.11 1.27
N ALA A 191 -1.62 -11.39 1.54
CA ALA A 191 -0.48 -12.18 1.06
C ALA A 191 -0.66 -12.50 -0.43
N LYS A 192 0.14 -11.85 -1.27
CA LYS A 192 0.10 -11.99 -2.74
C LYS A 192 0.83 -13.26 -3.18
N GLY A 193 0.15 -14.11 -3.95
CA GLY A 193 0.69 -15.35 -4.51
C GLY A 193 -0.16 -15.81 -5.69
N PRO A 194 0.06 -17.03 -6.20
CA PRO A 194 -0.82 -17.65 -7.21
C PRO A 194 -2.28 -17.69 -6.73
N THR A 195 -2.49 -17.91 -5.45
CA THR A 195 -3.74 -17.63 -4.74
C THR A 195 -3.45 -16.56 -3.70
N THR A 196 -4.18 -15.46 -3.74
CA THR A 196 -4.07 -14.38 -2.76
C THR A 196 -4.86 -14.76 -1.49
N ALA A 197 -4.24 -14.60 -0.31
CA ALA A 197 -4.91 -14.76 0.97
C ALA A 197 -5.07 -13.40 1.67
N ILE A 198 -6.27 -13.11 2.18
CA ILE A 198 -6.55 -11.93 2.99
C ILE A 198 -6.69 -12.39 4.44
N CYS A 199 -5.75 -12.01 5.28
CA CYS A 199 -5.64 -12.48 6.66
C CYS A 199 -5.95 -11.34 7.63
N GLY A 200 -7.02 -11.47 8.39
CA GLY A 200 -7.33 -10.68 9.57
C GLY A 200 -7.17 -11.51 10.85
N VAL A 201 -7.51 -10.95 12.00
CA VAL A 201 -7.33 -11.60 13.33
C VAL A 201 -8.13 -12.90 13.41
N GLU A 202 -9.41 -12.88 13.03
CA GLU A 202 -10.32 -14.01 13.20
C GLU A 202 -10.49 -14.86 11.93
N ARG A 203 -10.21 -14.30 10.76
CA ARG A 203 -10.60 -14.90 9.47
C ARG A 203 -9.50 -14.81 8.44
N VAL A 204 -9.49 -15.83 7.59
CA VAL A 204 -8.71 -15.86 6.35
C VAL A 204 -9.67 -16.02 5.19
N LEU A 205 -9.55 -15.15 4.19
CA LEU A 205 -10.36 -15.20 2.98
C LEU A 205 -9.47 -15.53 1.79
N LEU A 206 -9.98 -16.37 0.89
CA LEU A 206 -9.34 -16.73 -0.37
C LEU A 206 -10.23 -16.25 -1.52
N PRO A 207 -10.08 -14.99 -1.96
CA PRO A 207 -10.87 -14.49 -3.08
C PRO A 207 -10.46 -15.19 -4.39
N LEU A 208 -11.26 -14.97 -5.44
CA LEU A 208 -11.00 -15.52 -6.76
C LEU A 208 -9.58 -15.19 -7.23
N SER A 209 -8.81 -16.20 -7.58
CA SER A 209 -7.46 -16.05 -8.12
C SER A 209 -7.50 -15.44 -9.52
N GLY A 210 -6.55 -14.56 -9.81
CA GLY A 210 -6.38 -13.97 -11.13
C GLY A 210 -5.66 -14.92 -12.12
N PRO A 211 -5.57 -14.54 -13.40
CA PRO A 211 -4.85 -15.30 -14.41
C PRO A 211 -3.33 -15.20 -14.18
N ALA A 212 -2.59 -16.17 -14.75
CA ALA A 212 -1.13 -16.19 -14.69
C ALA A 212 -0.47 -14.96 -15.33
N SER A 213 -1.15 -14.26 -16.23
CA SER A 213 -0.71 -13.00 -16.84
C SER A 213 -0.51 -11.87 -15.84
N LEU A 214 -1.12 -11.94 -14.65
CA LEU A 214 -0.87 -11.01 -13.55
C LEU A 214 0.52 -11.20 -12.89
N ALA A 215 1.23 -12.28 -13.19
CA ALA A 215 2.63 -12.47 -12.76
C ALA A 215 3.59 -11.60 -13.61
N THR A 216 3.33 -10.30 -13.67
CA THR A 216 4.12 -9.32 -14.42
C THR A 216 4.48 -8.12 -13.53
N ALA A 217 5.58 -7.44 -13.87
CA ALA A 217 5.99 -6.22 -13.16
C ALA A 217 4.90 -5.14 -13.24
N GLY A 218 4.62 -4.49 -12.11
CA GLY A 218 3.61 -3.45 -12.01
C GLY A 218 2.21 -3.93 -11.63
N SER A 219 1.91 -5.23 -11.73
CA SER A 219 0.62 -5.78 -11.32
C SER A 219 0.33 -5.53 -9.83
N GLY A 220 1.36 -5.63 -8.96
CA GLY A 220 1.26 -5.29 -7.55
C GLY A 220 0.93 -3.83 -7.31
N ASP A 221 1.59 -2.91 -8.05
CA ASP A 221 1.32 -1.46 -7.95
C ASP A 221 -0.14 -1.13 -8.32
N VAL A 222 -0.68 -1.84 -9.33
CA VAL A 222 -2.09 -1.72 -9.74
C VAL A 222 -3.03 -2.20 -8.63
N LEU A 223 -2.76 -3.38 -8.03
CA LEU A 223 -3.56 -3.89 -6.90
C LEU A 223 -3.54 -2.93 -5.72
N ALA A 224 -2.35 -2.42 -5.34
CA ALA A 224 -2.20 -1.48 -4.24
C ALA A 224 -3.00 -0.18 -4.49
N GLY A 225 -2.99 0.33 -5.73
CA GLY A 225 -3.80 1.47 -6.13
C GLY A 225 -5.31 1.19 -6.09
N ILE A 226 -5.76 0.02 -6.56
CA ILE A 226 -7.18 -0.41 -6.45
C ILE A 226 -7.60 -0.44 -4.98
N LEU A 227 -6.81 -1.06 -4.12
CA LEU A 227 -7.07 -1.10 -2.67
C LEU A 227 -7.20 0.30 -2.07
N ALA A 228 -6.29 1.21 -2.42
CA ALA A 228 -6.33 2.58 -1.91
C ALA A 228 -7.58 3.34 -2.38
N GLY A 229 -7.95 3.21 -3.65
CA GLY A 229 -9.17 3.81 -4.20
C GLY A 229 -10.43 3.26 -3.54
N THR A 230 -10.51 1.95 -3.37
CA THR A 230 -11.64 1.27 -2.74
C THR A 230 -11.76 1.66 -1.26
N LEU A 231 -10.65 1.64 -0.51
CA LEU A 231 -10.62 2.00 0.91
C LEU A 231 -11.03 3.47 1.14
N ALA A 232 -10.62 4.38 0.27
CA ALA A 232 -11.00 5.78 0.36
C ALA A 232 -12.50 6.02 0.11
N THR A 233 -13.13 5.23 -0.77
CA THR A 233 -14.54 5.40 -1.16
C THR A 233 -15.53 4.71 -0.23
N MET A 234 -15.12 3.63 0.45
CA MET A 234 -15.97 2.81 1.32
C MET A 234 -15.66 3.04 2.81
N ARG A 235 -15.20 4.22 3.17
CA ARG A 235 -14.73 4.56 4.50
C ARG A 235 -15.76 4.33 5.62
N ASP A 236 -17.04 4.48 5.32
CA ASP A 236 -18.12 4.32 6.30
C ASP A 236 -18.54 2.84 6.50
N ASP A 237 -18.00 1.93 5.69
CA ASP A 237 -18.28 0.47 5.73
C ASP A 237 -17.10 -0.33 6.33
N MET A 238 -16.30 0.27 7.20
CA MET A 238 -15.08 -0.37 7.74
C MET A 238 -15.33 -1.63 8.56
N ASP A 239 -16.52 -1.77 9.18
CA ASP A 239 -16.92 -3.01 9.87
C ASP A 239 -17.04 -4.22 8.92
N ARG A 240 -16.93 -3.98 7.62
CA ARG A 240 -17.05 -4.99 6.55
C ARG A 240 -15.77 -5.09 5.71
N TRP A 241 -14.62 -4.99 6.36
CA TRP A 241 -13.31 -5.03 5.69
C TRP A 241 -13.15 -6.26 4.78
N GLU A 242 -13.75 -7.40 5.15
CA GLU A 242 -13.72 -8.63 4.36
C GLU A 242 -14.28 -8.41 2.95
N LEU A 243 -15.42 -7.74 2.85
CA LEU A 243 -16.04 -7.45 1.56
C LEU A 243 -15.22 -6.44 0.77
N LEU A 244 -14.73 -5.41 1.42
CA LEU A 244 -13.95 -4.33 0.80
C LEU A 244 -12.67 -4.86 0.16
N TYR A 245 -11.86 -5.62 0.92
CA TYR A 245 -10.60 -6.14 0.40
C TYR A 245 -10.79 -7.30 -0.58
N SER A 246 -11.79 -8.16 -0.36
CA SER A 246 -12.17 -9.20 -1.33
C SER A 246 -12.62 -8.59 -2.66
N TYR A 247 -13.41 -7.51 -2.61
CA TYR A 247 -13.83 -6.78 -3.81
C TYR A 247 -12.62 -6.22 -4.58
N ALA A 248 -11.68 -5.57 -3.87
CA ALA A 248 -10.51 -4.99 -4.52
C ALA A 248 -9.62 -6.06 -5.19
N VAL A 249 -9.38 -7.18 -4.51
CA VAL A 249 -8.61 -8.32 -5.06
C VAL A 249 -9.35 -8.96 -6.23
N ALA A 250 -10.67 -9.16 -6.14
CA ALA A 250 -11.47 -9.70 -7.22
C ALA A 250 -11.50 -8.76 -8.45
N LEU A 251 -11.61 -7.44 -8.24
CA LEU A 251 -11.55 -6.45 -9.30
C LEU A 251 -10.21 -6.49 -10.03
N HIS A 252 -9.09 -6.61 -9.29
CA HIS A 252 -7.77 -6.78 -9.88
C HIS A 252 -7.66 -8.07 -10.70
N SER A 253 -8.16 -9.19 -10.17
CA SER A 253 -8.18 -10.48 -10.85
C SER A 253 -9.02 -10.42 -12.14
N TYR A 254 -10.21 -9.82 -12.07
CA TYR A 254 -11.09 -9.64 -13.22
C TYR A 254 -10.46 -8.74 -14.30
N ALA A 255 -9.81 -7.64 -13.90
CA ALA A 255 -9.08 -6.79 -14.83
C ALA A 255 -7.94 -7.55 -15.53
N GLY A 256 -7.27 -8.45 -14.81
CA GLY A 256 -6.26 -9.34 -15.39
C GLY A 256 -6.83 -10.30 -16.44
N PHE A 257 -8.01 -10.89 -16.20
CA PHE A 257 -8.69 -11.73 -17.20
C PHE A 257 -9.14 -10.92 -18.41
N ALA A 258 -9.58 -9.67 -18.23
CA ALA A 258 -10.01 -8.82 -19.32
C ALA A 258 -8.84 -8.29 -20.19
N ALA A 259 -7.63 -8.30 -19.66
CA ALA A 259 -6.42 -7.85 -20.35
C ALA A 259 -5.59 -9.00 -20.97
N ALA A 260 -5.93 -10.27 -20.69
CA ALA A 260 -5.27 -11.46 -21.20
C ALA A 260 -5.86 -11.89 -22.55
#